data_af12e6c9c45cea734e4418f953c30bf7
#
_entry.id   af12e6c9c45cea734e4418f953c30bf7
#
_cell.length_a   1.000
_cell.length_b   1.000
_cell.length_c   1.000
_cell.angle_alpha   90.00
_cell.angle_beta   90.00
_cell.angle_gamma   90.00
#
_symmetry.space_group_name_H-M   'P 1'
#
loop_
_entity.id
_entity.type
_entity.pdbx_description
1 polymer ?
#
loop_
_entity_poly.entity_id
_entity_poly.type
_entity_poly.pdbx_seq_one_letter_code
_entity_poly.pdbx_strand_id
1 'polypeptide(L)'
;GTLPGAPKNCISSSLAVTVTVAIVTSCTQRKAGRHRVDVAVLPECASLPRLAQAWRRAIGTASADMAAEVLYQGRSIVDTAAAAAALGAPWYVVSAGLGLIRHDQPVPAYECTVAAGTDLDRRLRALGCHVPQWWNALNETSPAPLSRLIAKAPTLLALPSGYLRLVQDDLAQVTAARARSLRIFTSAAGVQCLPRHLQGCVMPYDDRLESVRGYAGTRSDFAQRALRHFVEVLQATEMPLEESHETVAASLAHRRRRHRATGQRMTDDEILKVLEAQWTRHSGSSTKLLRYLRDE
;
A
#
# COMPACT_ATOMS: atom_id res chain seq x y z
N GLY A 1 25.74 -46.21 -53.24
CA GLY A 1 25.37 -44.81 -53.14
C GLY A 1 24.81 -44.56 -51.76
N THR A 2 25.63 -44.01 -50.88
CA THR A 2 25.27 -43.61 -49.49
C THR A 2 24.75 -42.18 -49.49
N LEU A 3 23.55 -41.97 -48.95
CA LEU A 3 22.97 -40.65 -48.74
C LEU A 3 23.55 -40.02 -47.46
N PRO A 4 23.84 -38.70 -47.42
CA PRO A 4 24.34 -38.04 -46.26
C PRO A 4 23.20 -37.69 -45.27
N GLY A 5 23.47 -37.92 -43.98
CA GLY A 5 22.55 -37.65 -42.88
C GLY A 5 22.26 -36.15 -42.67
N ALA A 6 20.99 -35.85 -42.40
CA ALA A 6 20.53 -34.53 -42.05
C ALA A 6 21.02 -34.10 -40.62
N PRO A 7 21.35 -32.82 -40.41
CA PRO A 7 21.78 -32.34 -39.11
C PRO A 7 20.59 -32.32 -38.16
N LYS A 8 20.74 -32.92 -36.98
CA LYS A 8 19.81 -32.80 -35.85
C LYS A 8 19.93 -31.40 -35.26
N ASN A 9 18.97 -30.53 -35.57
CA ASN A 9 18.81 -29.28 -34.87
C ASN A 9 18.38 -29.59 -33.43
N CYS A 10 19.30 -29.54 -32.50
CA CYS A 10 18.98 -29.37 -31.06
C CYS A 10 18.46 -27.96 -30.84
N ILE A 11 17.13 -27.84 -30.81
CA ILE A 11 16.47 -26.63 -30.27
C ILE A 11 16.70 -26.69 -28.75
N SER A 12 17.73 -26.00 -28.28
CA SER A 12 17.92 -25.71 -26.86
C SER A 12 16.80 -24.76 -26.44
N SER A 13 15.70 -25.27 -25.93
CA SER A 13 14.70 -24.49 -25.25
C SER A 13 15.28 -24.02 -23.92
N SER A 14 15.93 -22.87 -23.95
CA SER A 14 16.23 -22.10 -22.73
C SER A 14 14.91 -21.81 -22.05
N LEU A 15 14.60 -22.53 -20.99
CA LEU A 15 13.57 -22.14 -20.04
C LEU A 15 14.00 -20.83 -19.40
N ALA A 16 13.56 -19.72 -19.99
CA ALA A 16 13.65 -18.43 -19.35
C ALA A 16 12.91 -18.56 -18.01
N VAL A 17 13.65 -18.54 -16.91
CA VAL A 17 13.07 -18.44 -15.57
C VAL A 17 12.37 -17.09 -15.54
N THR A 18 11.06 -17.11 -15.72
CA THR A 18 10.25 -15.90 -15.62
C THR A 18 10.26 -15.47 -14.16
N VAL A 19 11.09 -14.48 -13.85
CA VAL A 19 11.16 -13.93 -12.50
C VAL A 19 9.84 -13.20 -12.23
N THR A 20 8.97 -13.83 -11.45
CA THR A 20 7.66 -13.27 -11.14
C THR A 20 7.83 -12.05 -10.26
N VAL A 21 7.31 -10.90 -10.72
CA VAL A 21 7.24 -9.65 -9.95
C VAL A 21 6.30 -9.83 -8.77
N ALA A 22 6.65 -9.28 -7.60
CA ALA A 22 5.77 -9.20 -6.45
C ALA A 22 5.17 -7.80 -6.32
N ILE A 23 3.88 -7.71 -6.02
CA ILE A 23 3.21 -6.44 -5.72
C ILE A 23 2.93 -6.37 -4.21
N VAL A 24 3.19 -5.20 -3.61
CA VAL A 24 2.93 -4.97 -2.19
C VAL A 24 2.07 -3.72 -2.02
N THR A 25 0.98 -3.86 -1.27
CA THR A 25 0.05 -2.78 -0.91
C THR A 25 -0.15 -2.69 0.60
N SER A 26 -0.90 -1.70 1.07
CA SER A 26 -1.31 -1.58 2.46
C SER A 26 -2.70 -2.16 2.71
N CYS A 27 -2.96 -2.60 3.94
CA CYS A 27 -4.31 -2.89 4.38
C CYS A 27 -5.16 -1.61 4.44
N THR A 28 -6.47 -1.78 4.50
CA THR A 28 -7.45 -0.70 4.55
C THR A 28 -8.18 -0.68 5.90
N GLN A 29 -8.72 0.48 6.28
CA GLN A 29 -9.61 0.57 7.44
C GLN A 29 -10.95 -0.14 7.18
N ARG A 30 -11.47 0.01 5.97
CA ARG A 30 -12.70 -0.67 5.58
C ARG A 30 -12.41 -2.16 5.36
N LYS A 31 -13.05 -2.99 6.18
CA LYS A 31 -12.91 -4.46 6.16
C LYS A 31 -14.29 -5.11 6.16
N ALA A 32 -14.39 -6.24 5.50
CA ALA A 32 -15.53 -7.14 5.61
C ALA A 32 -15.56 -7.84 6.98
N GLY A 33 -16.68 -8.48 7.30
CA GLY A 33 -16.85 -9.23 8.55
C GLY A 33 -17.43 -8.36 9.68
N ARG A 34 -18.20 -9.00 10.57
CA ARG A 34 -18.90 -8.37 11.70
C ARG A 34 -18.18 -8.60 13.04
N HIS A 35 -17.64 -9.80 13.24
CA HIS A 35 -16.90 -10.14 14.47
C HIS A 35 -15.43 -9.84 14.24
N ARG A 36 -14.91 -8.85 14.95
CA ARG A 36 -13.53 -8.37 14.76
C ARG A 36 -12.76 -8.50 16.07
N VAL A 37 -11.53 -8.98 15.94
CA VAL A 37 -10.55 -8.80 17.02
C VAL A 37 -10.16 -7.33 17.04
N ASP A 38 -10.29 -6.69 18.19
CA ASP A 38 -10.04 -5.25 18.32
C ASP A 38 -8.89 -4.99 19.30
N VAL A 39 -7.91 -4.19 18.86
CA VAL A 39 -6.78 -3.79 19.72
C VAL A 39 -7.23 -2.93 20.91
N ALA A 40 -8.38 -2.25 20.80
CA ALA A 40 -8.94 -1.42 21.86
C ALA A 40 -9.30 -2.23 23.12
N VAL A 41 -9.84 -3.44 22.95
CA VAL A 41 -10.33 -4.28 24.05
C VAL A 41 -9.26 -5.20 24.66
N LEU A 42 -8.02 -5.15 24.18
CA LEU A 42 -6.94 -5.90 24.81
C LEU A 42 -6.67 -5.41 26.24
N PRO A 43 -6.23 -6.28 27.15
CA PRO A 43 -5.83 -5.85 28.49
C PRO A 43 -4.68 -4.85 28.42
N GLU A 44 -4.54 -4.04 29.46
CA GLU A 44 -3.38 -3.17 29.60
C GLU A 44 -2.11 -4.03 29.72
N CYS A 45 -1.07 -3.62 29.01
CA CYS A 45 0.19 -4.33 28.93
C CYS A 45 1.34 -3.42 29.38
N ALA A 46 2.23 -3.96 30.21
CA ALA A 46 3.37 -3.21 30.75
C ALA A 46 4.54 -3.08 29.76
N SER A 47 4.49 -3.74 28.59
CA SER A 47 5.54 -3.69 27.60
C SER A 47 5.05 -4.05 26.20
N LEU A 48 5.77 -3.59 25.17
CA LEU A 48 5.46 -3.87 23.77
C LEU A 48 5.45 -5.38 23.45
N PRO A 49 6.40 -6.22 23.91
CA PRO A 49 6.32 -7.66 23.66
C PRO A 49 5.05 -8.31 24.24
N ARG A 50 4.60 -7.86 25.42
CA ARG A 50 3.35 -8.34 26.01
C ARG A 50 2.13 -7.93 25.22
N LEU A 51 2.10 -6.68 24.72
CA LEU A 51 1.03 -6.20 23.85
C LEU A 51 0.97 -7.02 22.55
N ALA A 52 2.11 -7.21 21.89
CA ALA A 52 2.19 -8.02 20.67
C ALA A 52 1.80 -9.47 20.91
N GLN A 53 2.18 -10.05 22.05
CA GLN A 53 1.80 -11.42 22.42
C GLN A 53 0.28 -11.52 22.66
N ALA A 54 -0.31 -10.57 23.40
CA ALA A 54 -1.75 -10.54 23.64
C ALA A 54 -2.53 -10.41 22.32
N TRP A 55 -2.05 -9.55 21.42
CA TRP A 55 -2.63 -9.39 20.09
C TRP A 55 -2.53 -10.69 19.27
N ARG A 56 -1.35 -11.30 19.17
CA ARG A 56 -1.18 -12.57 18.44
C ARG A 56 -2.06 -13.68 18.97
N ARG A 57 -2.26 -13.76 20.29
CA ARG A 57 -3.20 -14.73 20.90
C ARG A 57 -4.64 -14.46 20.48
N ALA A 58 -5.08 -13.20 20.54
CA ALA A 58 -6.44 -12.82 20.15
C ALA A 58 -6.70 -13.12 18.67
N ILE A 59 -5.75 -12.81 17.80
CA ILE A 59 -5.80 -13.14 16.36
C ILE A 59 -5.82 -14.66 16.14
N GLY A 60 -4.95 -15.42 16.86
CA GLY A 60 -4.83 -16.87 16.71
C GLY A 60 -6.06 -17.66 17.19
N THR A 61 -6.91 -17.08 18.02
CA THR A 61 -8.17 -17.69 18.47
C THR A 61 -9.38 -17.30 17.63
N ALA A 62 -9.22 -16.32 16.74
CA ALA A 62 -10.29 -15.87 15.87
C ALA A 62 -10.40 -16.74 14.60
N SER A 63 -11.61 -16.86 14.08
CA SER A 63 -11.87 -17.60 12.81
C SER A 63 -11.24 -16.88 11.64
N ALA A 64 -10.41 -17.59 10.86
CA ALA A 64 -9.72 -17.11 9.68
C ALA A 64 -10.39 -17.70 8.42
N ASP A 65 -11.59 -17.25 8.11
CA ASP A 65 -12.51 -17.81 7.10
C ASP A 65 -12.57 -16.99 5.82
N MET A 66 -11.81 -15.90 5.74
CA MET A 66 -11.87 -14.97 4.62
C MET A 66 -10.47 -14.70 4.07
N ALA A 67 -10.30 -14.79 2.75
CA ALA A 67 -9.05 -14.39 2.12
C ALA A 67 -8.77 -12.89 2.34
N ALA A 68 -7.49 -12.51 2.47
CA ALA A 68 -7.12 -11.13 2.72
C ALA A 68 -7.68 -10.16 1.66
N GLU A 69 -7.70 -10.56 0.39
CA GLU A 69 -8.29 -9.76 -0.71
C GLU A 69 -9.79 -9.52 -0.56
N VAL A 70 -10.51 -10.40 0.12
CA VAL A 70 -11.93 -10.26 0.43
C VAL A 70 -12.14 -9.46 1.69
N LEU A 71 -11.27 -9.64 2.69
CA LEU A 71 -11.33 -8.90 3.95
C LEU A 71 -11.14 -7.39 3.73
N TYR A 72 -10.07 -7.00 3.03
CA TYR A 72 -9.78 -5.59 2.78
C TYR A 72 -10.61 -5.05 1.62
N GLN A 73 -11.24 -3.91 1.84
CA GLN A 73 -12.15 -3.30 0.88
C GLN A 73 -11.73 -1.88 0.51
N GLY A 74 -12.16 -1.44 -0.65
CA GLY A 74 -11.93 -0.09 -1.13
C GLY A 74 -11.08 -0.04 -2.38
N ARG A 75 -10.95 1.15 -2.95
CA ARG A 75 -10.33 1.37 -4.24
C ARG A 75 -8.86 0.93 -4.30
N SER A 76 -8.10 1.16 -3.25
CA SER A 76 -6.70 0.75 -3.19
C SER A 76 -6.50 -0.76 -3.41
N ILE A 77 -7.40 -1.59 -2.88
CA ILE A 77 -7.38 -3.04 -3.07
C ILE A 77 -7.78 -3.39 -4.52
N VAL A 78 -8.84 -2.75 -5.04
CA VAL A 78 -9.29 -2.96 -6.43
C VAL A 78 -8.18 -2.60 -7.42
N ASP A 79 -7.53 -1.44 -7.25
CA ASP A 79 -6.45 -0.99 -8.14
C ASP A 79 -5.22 -1.91 -8.03
N THR A 80 -4.89 -2.41 -6.82
CA THR A 80 -3.82 -3.38 -6.63
C THR A 80 -4.13 -4.72 -7.31
N ALA A 81 -5.34 -5.24 -7.10
CA ALA A 81 -5.76 -6.51 -7.70
C ALA A 81 -5.78 -6.43 -9.24
N ALA A 82 -6.21 -5.29 -9.82
CA ALA A 82 -6.18 -5.06 -11.26
C ALA A 82 -4.75 -5.07 -11.81
N ALA A 83 -3.81 -4.38 -11.15
CA ALA A 83 -2.40 -4.39 -11.53
C ALA A 83 -1.79 -5.80 -11.42
N ALA A 84 -2.13 -6.54 -10.36
CA ALA A 84 -1.66 -7.90 -10.16
C ALA A 84 -2.20 -8.85 -11.23
N ALA A 85 -3.48 -8.75 -11.58
CA ALA A 85 -4.11 -9.55 -12.64
C ALA A 85 -3.48 -9.27 -14.01
N ALA A 86 -3.16 -7.99 -14.32
CA ALA A 86 -2.52 -7.61 -15.58
C ALA A 86 -1.11 -8.23 -15.75
N LEU A 87 -0.41 -8.51 -14.64
CA LEU A 87 0.93 -9.11 -14.62
C LEU A 87 0.92 -10.62 -14.34
N GLY A 88 -0.21 -11.20 -13.98
CA GLY A 88 -0.24 -12.57 -13.44
C GLY A 88 0.62 -12.72 -12.17
N ALA A 89 0.73 -11.64 -11.38
CA ALA A 89 1.68 -11.54 -10.27
C ALA A 89 1.01 -11.79 -8.91
N PRO A 90 1.70 -12.45 -7.96
CA PRO A 90 1.23 -12.52 -6.58
C PRO A 90 1.31 -11.14 -5.94
N TRP A 91 0.35 -10.84 -5.05
CA TRP A 91 0.42 -9.62 -4.28
C TRP A 91 0.25 -9.84 -2.78
N TYR A 92 0.78 -8.90 -2.03
CA TYR A 92 0.90 -8.97 -0.59
C TYR A 92 0.36 -7.69 0.05
N VAL A 93 -0.13 -7.82 1.26
CA VAL A 93 -0.66 -6.72 2.06
C VAL A 93 0.22 -6.51 3.29
N VAL A 94 0.76 -5.32 3.44
CA VAL A 94 1.33 -4.85 4.70
C VAL A 94 0.18 -4.51 5.64
N SER A 95 -0.02 -5.36 6.63
CA SER A 95 -1.13 -5.25 7.58
C SER A 95 -0.63 -4.74 8.92
N ALA A 96 -1.30 -3.72 9.46
CA ALA A 96 -1.01 -3.19 10.79
C ALA A 96 -1.24 -4.19 11.92
N GLY A 97 -2.08 -5.21 11.70
CA GLY A 97 -2.41 -6.22 12.70
C GLY A 97 -1.95 -7.64 12.39
N LEU A 98 -1.58 -7.94 11.14
CA LEU A 98 -1.26 -9.32 10.73
C LEU A 98 0.14 -9.48 10.13
N GLY A 99 0.93 -8.40 10.03
CA GLY A 99 2.24 -8.46 9.37
C GLY A 99 2.12 -8.42 7.84
N LEU A 100 3.04 -9.08 7.14
CA LEU A 100 3.01 -9.23 5.68
C LEU A 100 2.25 -10.49 5.32
N ILE A 101 1.10 -10.34 4.66
CA ILE A 101 0.21 -11.44 4.28
C ILE A 101 -0.01 -11.49 2.77
N ARG A 102 -0.15 -12.69 2.22
CA ARG A 102 -0.49 -12.88 0.81
C ARG A 102 -2.00 -12.67 0.60
N HIS A 103 -2.38 -12.17 -0.54
CA HIS A 103 -3.77 -11.79 -0.86
C HIS A 103 -4.80 -12.89 -0.67
N ASP A 104 -4.42 -14.13 -0.98
CA ASP A 104 -5.27 -15.33 -0.92
C ASP A 104 -5.23 -16.03 0.45
N GLN A 105 -4.40 -15.55 1.39
CA GLN A 105 -4.27 -16.14 2.71
C GLN A 105 -5.55 -15.93 3.53
N PRO A 106 -6.11 -17.00 4.12
CA PRO A 106 -7.21 -16.86 5.07
C PRO A 106 -6.77 -16.07 6.31
N VAL A 107 -7.58 -15.09 6.70
CA VAL A 107 -7.30 -14.19 7.82
C VAL A 107 -8.57 -13.90 8.62
N PRO A 108 -8.47 -13.64 9.92
CA PRO A 108 -9.59 -13.17 10.71
C PRO A 108 -9.89 -11.70 10.46
N ALA A 109 -11.13 -11.29 10.67
CA ALA A 109 -11.48 -9.88 10.70
C ALA A 109 -10.95 -9.23 12.00
N TYR A 110 -10.38 -8.03 11.87
CA TYR A 110 -9.76 -7.33 13.01
C TYR A 110 -9.87 -5.80 12.87
N GLU A 111 -9.69 -5.11 14.00
CA GLU A 111 -9.54 -3.66 14.04
C GLU A 111 -8.20 -3.30 14.67
N CYS A 112 -7.29 -2.82 13.84
CA CYS A 112 -5.97 -2.34 14.20
C CYS A 112 -5.46 -1.43 13.09
N THR A 113 -5.10 -0.20 13.42
CA THR A 113 -4.59 0.78 12.45
C THR A 113 -3.48 1.62 13.06
N VAL A 114 -2.53 2.02 12.22
CA VAL A 114 -1.34 2.81 12.61
C VAL A 114 -1.55 4.33 12.49
N ALA A 115 -2.76 4.78 12.21
CA ALA A 115 -3.04 6.20 12.11
C ALA A 115 -2.91 6.88 13.48
N ALA A 116 -2.50 8.15 13.49
CA ALA A 116 -2.41 8.94 14.72
C ALA A 116 -3.77 9.06 15.42
N GLY A 117 -3.78 9.00 16.76
CA GLY A 117 -4.97 9.09 17.58
C GLY A 117 -5.83 7.81 17.69
N THR A 118 -5.42 6.73 17.03
CA THR A 118 -6.09 5.42 17.13
C THR A 118 -5.71 4.66 18.41
N ASP A 119 -6.41 3.57 18.70
CA ASP A 119 -6.15 2.77 19.90
C ASP A 119 -4.75 2.20 19.93
N LEU A 120 -4.24 1.69 18.82
CA LEU A 120 -2.86 1.24 18.73
C LEU A 120 -1.88 2.39 18.99
N ASP A 121 -2.07 3.56 18.38
CA ASP A 121 -1.20 4.73 18.58
C ASP A 121 -1.18 5.16 20.05
N ARG A 122 -2.33 5.22 20.72
CA ARG A 122 -2.43 5.53 22.15
C ARG A 122 -1.67 4.53 23.02
N ARG A 123 -1.83 3.23 22.74
CA ARG A 123 -1.15 2.16 23.48
C ARG A 123 0.37 2.21 23.28
N LEU A 124 0.82 2.42 22.05
CA LEU A 124 2.26 2.56 21.77
C LEU A 124 2.87 3.77 22.48
N ARG A 125 2.20 4.91 22.45
CA ARG A 125 2.64 6.12 23.17
C ARG A 125 2.71 5.90 24.68
N ALA A 126 1.73 5.24 25.26
CA ALA A 126 1.73 4.90 26.68
C ALA A 126 2.92 4.02 27.08
N LEU A 127 3.41 3.18 26.15
CA LEU A 127 4.59 2.34 26.33
C LEU A 127 5.91 3.01 25.93
N GLY A 128 5.89 4.30 25.50
CA GLY A 128 7.07 4.97 24.95
C GLY A 128 7.59 4.36 23.66
N CYS A 129 6.72 3.68 22.91
CA CYS A 129 7.08 2.95 21.69
C CYS A 129 6.55 3.65 20.43
N HIS A 130 7.15 3.28 19.29
CA HIS A 130 6.82 3.82 17.97
C HIS A 130 6.34 2.72 17.02
N VAL A 131 5.69 3.15 15.94
CA VAL A 131 5.06 2.27 14.94
C VAL A 131 6.02 1.23 14.32
N PRO A 132 7.30 1.54 13.99
CA PRO A 132 8.23 0.51 13.51
C PRO A 132 8.51 -0.59 14.54
N GLN A 133 8.60 -0.24 15.82
CA GLN A 133 8.80 -1.24 16.88
C GLN A 133 7.60 -2.18 17.01
N TRP A 134 6.38 -1.69 16.78
CA TRP A 134 5.20 -2.54 16.70
C TRP A 134 5.29 -3.56 15.56
N TRP A 135 5.71 -3.12 14.37
CA TRP A 135 5.92 -4.01 13.23
C TRP A 135 6.92 -5.12 13.55
N ASN A 136 8.04 -4.77 14.16
CA ASN A 136 9.07 -5.73 14.57
C ASN A 136 8.53 -6.73 15.62
N ALA A 137 7.81 -6.25 16.62
CA ALA A 137 7.20 -7.11 17.65
C ALA A 137 6.10 -8.01 17.07
N LEU A 138 5.32 -7.52 16.10
CA LEU A 138 4.29 -8.30 15.41
C LEU A 138 4.90 -9.45 14.60
N ASN A 139 6.05 -9.21 13.98
CA ASN A 139 6.76 -10.15 13.12
C ASN A 139 7.94 -10.84 13.82
N GLU A 140 7.96 -10.93 15.16
CA GLU A 140 9.05 -11.49 15.94
C GLU A 140 9.45 -12.92 15.50
N THR A 141 8.47 -13.77 15.16
CA THR A 141 8.69 -15.13 14.68
C THR A 141 9.15 -15.22 13.23
N SER A 142 9.02 -14.14 12.47
CA SER A 142 9.40 -14.05 11.06
C SER A 142 9.91 -12.64 10.75
N PRO A 143 11.10 -12.26 11.27
CA PRO A 143 11.60 -10.89 11.20
C PRO A 143 11.86 -10.43 9.76
N ALA A 144 11.74 -9.13 9.54
CA ALA A 144 11.97 -8.44 8.27
C ALA A 144 11.28 -9.11 7.05
N PRO A 145 9.94 -9.37 7.12
CA PRO A 145 9.26 -10.14 6.10
C PRO A 145 9.24 -9.42 4.75
N LEU A 146 9.13 -8.09 4.73
CA LEU A 146 9.12 -7.28 3.51
C LEU A 146 10.52 -7.25 2.86
N SER A 147 11.58 -7.05 3.63
CA SER A 147 12.96 -7.08 3.14
C SER A 147 13.27 -8.44 2.49
N ARG A 148 12.84 -9.53 3.12
CA ARG A 148 13.01 -10.89 2.58
C ARG A 148 12.22 -11.12 1.28
N LEU A 149 11.04 -10.54 1.14
CA LEU A 149 10.28 -10.58 -0.12
C LEU A 149 11.03 -9.84 -1.22
N ILE A 150 11.47 -8.60 -0.95
CA ILE A 150 12.23 -7.77 -1.89
C ILE A 150 13.55 -8.45 -2.29
N ALA A 151 14.19 -9.18 -1.38
CA ALA A 151 15.40 -9.95 -1.68
C ALA A 151 15.16 -11.09 -2.67
N LYS A 152 13.94 -11.62 -2.76
CA LYS A 152 13.62 -12.80 -3.61
C LYS A 152 13.09 -12.44 -4.98
N ALA A 153 12.41 -11.30 -5.15
CA ALA A 153 11.74 -10.94 -6.39
C ALA A 153 11.79 -9.43 -6.68
N PRO A 154 11.79 -9.00 -7.94
CA PRO A 154 11.46 -7.62 -8.30
C PRO A 154 10.15 -7.23 -7.64
N THR A 155 10.09 -6.02 -7.09
CA THR A 155 8.95 -5.64 -6.25
C THR A 155 8.38 -4.27 -6.65
N LEU A 156 7.06 -4.21 -6.81
CA LEU A 156 6.29 -2.99 -6.97
C LEU A 156 5.62 -2.67 -5.62
N LEU A 157 6.12 -1.64 -4.93
CA LEU A 157 5.72 -1.29 -3.58
C LEU A 157 4.81 -0.05 -3.58
N ALA A 158 3.53 -0.22 -3.33
CA ALA A 158 2.53 0.86 -3.29
C ALA A 158 2.04 1.10 -1.85
N LEU A 159 2.73 1.96 -1.11
CA LEU A 159 2.44 2.23 0.29
C LEU A 159 2.28 3.74 0.57
N PRO A 160 1.22 4.15 1.28
CA PRO A 160 1.11 5.49 1.82
C PRO A 160 2.11 5.71 2.97
N SER A 161 2.40 6.98 3.30
CA SER A 161 3.44 7.38 4.26
C SER A 161 3.35 6.69 5.62
N GLY A 162 2.14 6.47 6.15
CA GLY A 162 1.95 5.78 7.43
C GLY A 162 2.45 4.33 7.42
N TYR A 163 2.25 3.64 6.29
CA TYR A 163 2.72 2.26 6.12
C TYR A 163 4.21 2.19 5.76
N LEU A 164 4.75 3.16 5.03
CA LEU A 164 6.21 3.25 4.85
C LEU A 164 6.92 3.45 6.19
N ARG A 165 6.35 4.26 7.08
CA ARG A 165 6.86 4.42 8.45
C ARG A 165 6.76 3.12 9.25
N LEU A 166 5.65 2.38 9.12
CA LEU A 166 5.47 1.08 9.79
C LEU A 166 6.60 0.10 9.46
N VAL A 167 6.96 -0.01 8.17
CA VAL A 167 7.96 -0.97 7.67
C VAL A 167 9.36 -0.38 7.49
N GLN A 168 9.63 0.76 8.14
CA GLN A 168 10.87 1.50 7.94
C GLN A 168 12.12 0.68 8.22
N ASP A 169 12.11 -0.14 9.27
CA ASP A 169 13.24 -0.98 9.67
C ASP A 169 13.49 -2.12 8.67
N ASP A 170 12.42 -2.68 8.10
CA ASP A 170 12.53 -3.64 7.00
C ASP A 170 13.16 -3.01 5.76
N LEU A 171 12.70 -1.82 5.39
CA LEU A 171 13.20 -1.11 4.22
C LEU A 171 14.67 -0.69 4.39
N ALA A 172 15.09 -0.40 5.62
CA ALA A 172 16.49 -0.09 5.90
C ALA A 172 17.45 -1.27 5.62
N GLN A 173 16.94 -2.50 5.62
CA GLN A 173 17.71 -3.72 5.35
C GLN A 173 17.81 -4.06 3.84
N VAL A 174 17.08 -3.35 2.98
CA VAL A 174 17.14 -3.57 1.52
C VAL A 174 18.48 -3.11 0.99
N THR A 175 19.22 -4.01 0.34
CA THR A 175 20.54 -3.70 -0.21
C THR A 175 20.46 -2.84 -1.47
N ALA A 176 21.52 -2.09 -1.78
CA ALA A 176 21.60 -1.28 -3.01
C ALA A 176 21.45 -2.12 -4.29
N ALA A 177 21.93 -3.37 -4.28
CA ALA A 177 21.73 -4.28 -5.40
C ALA A 177 20.25 -4.60 -5.65
N ARG A 178 19.48 -4.80 -4.58
CA ARG A 178 18.04 -5.08 -4.66
C ARG A 178 17.19 -3.83 -4.94
N ALA A 179 17.67 -2.66 -4.54
CA ALA A 179 17.03 -1.40 -4.86
C ALA A 179 16.81 -1.19 -6.37
N ARG A 180 17.68 -1.71 -7.22
CA ARG A 180 17.55 -1.61 -8.69
C ARG A 180 16.29 -2.29 -9.24
N SER A 181 15.82 -3.35 -8.59
CA SER A 181 14.61 -4.09 -8.96
C SER A 181 13.37 -3.70 -8.15
N LEU A 182 13.45 -2.60 -7.39
CA LEU A 182 12.36 -2.06 -6.61
C LEU A 182 11.78 -0.82 -7.29
N ARG A 183 10.46 -0.73 -7.38
CA ARG A 183 9.72 0.47 -7.78
C ARG A 183 8.78 0.84 -6.65
N ILE A 184 8.85 2.08 -6.19
CA ILE A 184 8.05 2.58 -5.06
C ILE A 184 7.05 3.61 -5.56
N PHE A 185 5.80 3.41 -5.20
CA PHE A 185 4.69 4.32 -5.48
C PHE A 185 4.23 4.91 -4.16
N THR A 186 4.39 6.20 -4.00
CA THR A 186 4.00 6.91 -2.78
C THR A 186 3.88 8.42 -3.03
N SER A 187 3.35 9.15 -2.07
CA SER A 187 3.27 10.61 -2.11
C SER A 187 4.59 11.27 -1.70
N ALA A 188 4.73 12.58 -1.92
CA ALA A 188 5.88 13.35 -1.46
C ALA A 188 6.15 13.19 0.05
N ALA A 189 5.08 13.10 0.87
CA ALA A 189 5.21 12.81 2.29
C ALA A 189 5.74 11.40 2.58
N GLY A 190 5.45 10.44 1.70
CA GLY A 190 5.96 9.07 1.80
C GLY A 190 7.46 8.98 1.49
N VAL A 191 7.96 9.79 0.54
CA VAL A 191 9.40 9.85 0.23
C VAL A 191 10.23 10.17 1.47
N GLN A 192 9.73 11.06 2.33
CA GLN A 192 10.41 11.45 3.58
C GLN A 192 10.46 10.32 4.63
N CYS A 193 9.65 9.28 4.46
CA CYS A 193 9.65 8.11 5.34
C CYS A 193 10.62 7.01 4.87
N LEU A 194 11.22 7.17 3.69
CA LEU A 194 12.10 6.16 3.11
C LEU A 194 13.56 6.36 3.52
N PRO A 195 14.33 5.27 3.72
CA PRO A 195 15.79 5.33 3.78
C PRO A 195 16.36 6.04 2.54
N ARG A 196 17.40 6.84 2.71
CA ARG A 196 17.97 7.66 1.62
C ARG A 196 18.31 6.86 0.37
N HIS A 197 18.87 5.67 0.53
CA HIS A 197 19.27 4.81 -0.59
C HIS A 197 18.10 4.24 -1.40
N LEU A 198 16.86 4.31 -0.88
CA LEU A 198 15.63 3.88 -1.59
C LEU A 198 14.84 5.03 -2.19
N GLN A 199 15.16 6.27 -1.88
CA GLN A 199 14.42 7.43 -2.42
C GLN A 199 14.51 7.49 -3.95
N GLY A 200 15.63 7.07 -4.54
CA GLY A 200 15.80 6.94 -5.99
C GLY A 200 14.94 5.85 -6.64
N CYS A 201 14.31 4.97 -5.87
CA CYS A 201 13.39 3.95 -6.39
C CYS A 201 11.94 4.45 -6.53
N VAL A 202 11.65 5.68 -6.08
CA VAL A 202 10.29 6.24 -6.11
C VAL A 202 9.96 6.72 -7.51
N MET A 203 8.88 6.19 -8.08
CA MET A 203 8.37 6.62 -9.37
C MET A 203 7.82 8.06 -9.29
N PRO A 204 8.14 8.96 -10.24
CA PRO A 204 7.87 10.40 -10.15
C PRO A 204 6.42 10.77 -10.42
N TYR A 205 5.48 10.09 -9.76
CA TYR A 205 4.06 10.41 -9.78
C TYR A 205 3.75 11.58 -8.84
N ASP A 206 2.87 12.46 -9.30
CA ASP A 206 2.34 13.58 -8.52
C ASP A 206 0.84 13.84 -8.80
N ASP A 207 0.35 15.00 -8.40
CA ASP A 207 -1.06 15.41 -8.54
C ASP A 207 -1.55 15.42 -10.01
N ARG A 208 -0.68 15.40 -11.01
CA ARG A 208 -1.03 15.32 -12.42
C ARG A 208 -1.73 14.00 -12.78
N LEU A 209 -1.51 12.94 -12.00
CA LEU A 209 -2.25 11.67 -12.13
C LEU A 209 -3.77 11.86 -12.00
N GLU A 210 -4.22 12.86 -11.22
CA GLU A 210 -5.64 13.18 -11.07
C GLU A 210 -6.32 13.60 -12.39
N SER A 211 -5.56 14.10 -13.37
CA SER A 211 -6.06 14.50 -14.68
C SER A 211 -6.06 13.36 -15.70
N VAL A 212 -5.53 12.21 -15.36
CA VAL A 212 -5.57 11.01 -16.21
C VAL A 212 -6.93 10.34 -16.07
N ARG A 213 -7.62 10.14 -17.19
CA ARG A 213 -8.97 9.53 -17.21
C ARG A 213 -8.93 8.14 -16.54
N GLY A 214 -9.80 7.92 -15.56
CA GLY A 214 -9.89 6.67 -14.80
C GLY A 214 -8.96 6.59 -13.57
N TYR A 215 -8.00 7.53 -13.43
CA TYR A 215 -7.02 7.53 -12.35
C TYR A 215 -7.20 8.67 -11.33
N ALA A 216 -8.19 9.53 -11.47
CA ALA A 216 -8.57 10.49 -10.43
C ALA A 216 -9.06 9.78 -9.17
N GLY A 217 -8.71 10.28 -7.97
CA GLY A 217 -9.10 9.65 -6.71
C GLY A 217 -8.71 10.44 -5.47
N THR A 218 -8.51 9.74 -4.35
CA THR A 218 -8.17 10.32 -3.06
C THR A 218 -6.68 10.21 -2.76
N ARG A 219 -6.22 10.90 -1.70
CA ARG A 219 -4.83 10.76 -1.24
C ARG A 219 -4.53 9.36 -0.68
N SER A 220 -5.53 8.71 -0.10
CA SER A 220 -5.38 7.39 0.53
C SER A 220 -5.15 6.26 -0.47
N ASP A 221 -5.63 6.41 -1.72
CA ASP A 221 -5.46 5.42 -2.80
C ASP A 221 -4.45 5.85 -3.87
N PHE A 222 -3.73 6.96 -3.65
CA PHE A 222 -2.79 7.53 -4.62
C PHE A 222 -1.70 6.53 -5.04
N ALA A 223 -1.09 5.85 -4.09
CA ALA A 223 0.00 4.91 -4.34
C ALA A 223 -0.44 3.76 -5.26
N GLN A 224 -1.62 3.22 -5.01
CA GLN A 224 -2.16 2.09 -5.77
C GLN A 224 -2.66 2.51 -7.16
N ARG A 225 -3.20 3.72 -7.29
CA ARG A 225 -3.56 4.28 -8.61
C ARG A 225 -2.32 4.53 -9.47
N ALA A 226 -1.23 5.02 -8.87
CA ALA A 226 0.05 5.21 -9.55
C ALA A 226 0.64 3.86 -9.99
N LEU A 227 0.63 2.86 -9.11
CA LEU A 227 1.00 1.48 -9.43
C LEU A 227 0.20 0.94 -10.62
N ARG A 228 -1.13 1.05 -10.56
CA ARG A 228 -2.00 0.55 -11.61
C ARG A 228 -1.74 1.24 -12.95
N HIS A 229 -1.56 2.57 -12.95
CA HIS A 229 -1.21 3.32 -14.15
C HIS A 229 0.14 2.87 -14.73
N PHE A 230 1.13 2.65 -13.88
CA PHE A 230 2.46 2.16 -14.27
C PHE A 230 2.39 0.80 -14.96
N VAL A 231 1.56 -0.10 -14.43
CA VAL A 231 1.40 -1.47 -14.95
C VAL A 231 0.52 -1.49 -16.21
N GLU A 232 -0.70 -0.93 -16.14
CA GLU A 232 -1.70 -1.10 -17.20
C GLU A 232 -1.47 -0.16 -18.39
N VAL A 233 -1.05 1.09 -18.14
CA VAL A 233 -0.94 2.12 -19.18
C VAL A 233 0.48 2.22 -19.71
N LEU A 234 1.48 2.29 -18.83
CA LEU A 234 2.85 2.47 -19.24
C LEU A 234 3.56 1.15 -19.56
N GLN A 235 3.06 0.03 -19.04
CA GLN A 235 3.65 -1.31 -19.19
C GLN A 235 5.16 -1.33 -18.86
N ALA A 236 5.56 -0.51 -17.87
CA ALA A 236 6.95 -0.20 -17.57
C ALA A 236 7.59 -1.14 -16.53
N THR A 237 6.94 -2.26 -16.22
CA THR A 237 7.36 -3.18 -15.14
C THR A 237 8.74 -3.78 -15.35
N GLU A 238 9.09 -4.08 -16.59
CA GLU A 238 10.39 -4.71 -16.96
C GLU A 238 11.47 -3.69 -17.36
N MET A 239 11.10 -2.41 -17.46
CA MET A 239 12.04 -1.35 -17.83
C MET A 239 13.10 -1.14 -16.74
N PRO A 240 14.35 -0.76 -17.11
CA PRO A 240 15.33 -0.25 -16.17
C PRO A 240 14.79 0.89 -15.32
N LEU A 241 15.38 1.15 -14.14
CA LEU A 241 14.89 2.13 -13.19
C LEU A 241 14.83 3.54 -13.80
N GLU A 242 15.88 3.95 -14.44
CA GLU A 242 16.02 5.26 -15.10
C GLU A 242 14.98 5.45 -16.21
N GLU A 243 14.83 4.46 -17.07
CA GLU A 243 13.85 4.46 -18.16
C GLU A 243 12.41 4.48 -17.61
N SER A 244 12.16 3.77 -16.51
CA SER A 244 10.87 3.82 -15.80
C SER A 244 10.56 5.23 -15.31
N HIS A 245 11.55 5.96 -14.77
CA HIS A 245 11.40 7.35 -14.33
C HIS A 245 11.06 8.28 -15.50
N GLU A 246 11.82 8.18 -16.59
CA GLU A 246 11.59 9.00 -17.80
C GLU A 246 10.22 8.75 -18.39
N THR A 247 9.80 7.49 -18.47
CA THR A 247 8.49 7.08 -19.00
C THR A 247 7.35 7.67 -18.16
N VAL A 248 7.45 7.57 -16.82
CA VAL A 248 6.44 8.18 -15.93
C VAL A 248 6.43 9.71 -16.08
N ALA A 249 7.60 10.35 -16.07
CA ALA A 249 7.70 11.81 -16.21
C ALA A 249 7.12 12.30 -17.54
N ALA A 250 7.43 11.63 -18.64
CA ALA A 250 6.92 11.94 -19.97
C ALA A 250 5.39 11.78 -20.05
N SER A 251 4.84 10.71 -19.46
CA SER A 251 3.38 10.46 -19.45
C SER A 251 2.59 11.57 -18.74
N LEU A 252 3.22 12.23 -17.78
CA LEU A 252 2.61 13.31 -16.98
C LEU A 252 2.99 14.72 -17.47
N ALA A 253 3.94 14.89 -18.41
CA ALA A 253 4.50 16.18 -18.79
C ALA A 253 3.45 17.20 -19.24
N HIS A 254 2.46 16.77 -20.02
CA HIS A 254 1.39 17.63 -20.54
C HIS A 254 0.12 17.61 -19.70
N ARG A 255 0.14 16.96 -18.52
CA ARG A 255 -1.02 16.88 -17.64
C ARG A 255 -1.07 18.08 -16.71
N ARG A 256 -2.29 18.60 -16.47
CA ARG A 256 -2.49 19.70 -15.53
C ARG A 256 -2.49 19.19 -14.10
N ARG A 257 -1.82 19.90 -13.19
CA ARG A 257 -2.04 19.72 -11.76
C ARG A 257 -3.45 20.17 -11.42
N ARG A 258 -4.19 19.36 -10.70
CA ARG A 258 -5.47 19.80 -10.18
C ARG A 258 -5.20 20.90 -9.14
N HIS A 259 -5.68 22.10 -9.39
CA HIS A 259 -5.64 23.16 -8.39
C HIS A 259 -6.52 22.71 -7.23
N ARG A 260 -5.89 22.43 -6.09
CA ARG A 260 -6.63 22.25 -4.85
C ARG A 260 -6.76 23.63 -4.22
N ALA A 261 -8.00 24.07 -4.01
CA ALA A 261 -8.23 25.21 -3.15
C ALA A 261 -7.51 24.99 -1.82
N THR A 262 -6.79 25.98 -1.35
CA THR A 262 -6.15 25.94 -0.04
C THR A 262 -7.27 25.89 0.98
N GLY A 263 -7.51 24.74 1.58
CA GLY A 263 -8.60 24.57 2.55
C GLY A 263 -8.42 25.56 3.70
N GLN A 264 -9.46 26.33 3.99
CA GLN A 264 -9.52 27.20 5.13
C GLN A 264 -9.72 26.36 6.41
N ARG A 265 -8.94 26.65 7.44
CA ARG A 265 -9.11 25.96 8.72
C ARG A 265 -10.33 26.58 9.41
N MET A 266 -11.39 25.80 9.55
CA MET A 266 -12.63 26.22 10.17
C MET A 266 -12.82 25.49 11.50
N THR A 267 -13.44 26.15 12.45
CA THR A 267 -13.95 25.51 13.69
C THR A 267 -15.20 24.68 13.39
N ASP A 268 -15.55 23.77 14.29
CA ASP A 268 -16.75 22.95 14.15
C ASP A 268 -18.02 23.80 14.04
N ASP A 269 -18.09 24.92 14.80
CA ASP A 269 -19.24 25.87 14.75
C ASP A 269 -19.33 26.59 13.40
N GLU A 270 -18.20 26.96 12.79
CA GLU A 270 -18.16 27.57 11.46
C GLU A 270 -18.60 26.56 10.39
N ILE A 271 -18.14 25.31 10.49
CA ILE A 271 -18.57 24.22 9.61
C ILE A 271 -20.07 23.99 9.73
N LEU A 272 -20.61 23.94 10.95
CA LEU A 272 -22.05 23.76 11.19
C LEU A 272 -22.87 24.88 10.55
N LYS A 273 -22.47 26.14 10.73
CA LYS A 273 -23.17 27.29 10.11
C LYS A 273 -23.18 27.19 8.58
N VAL A 274 -22.05 26.80 7.96
CA VAL A 274 -21.98 26.59 6.51
C VAL A 274 -22.89 25.45 6.07
N LEU A 275 -22.89 24.34 6.78
CA LEU A 275 -23.74 23.19 6.48
C LEU A 275 -25.23 23.54 6.58
N GLU A 276 -25.63 24.25 7.62
CA GLU A 276 -27.00 24.73 7.81
C GLU A 276 -27.44 25.66 6.65
N ALA A 277 -26.60 26.63 6.30
CA ALA A 277 -26.87 27.57 5.21
C ALA A 277 -27.05 26.87 3.85
N GLN A 278 -26.34 25.76 3.65
CA GLN A 278 -26.35 25.02 2.38
C GLN A 278 -27.28 23.79 2.39
N TRP A 279 -27.90 23.49 3.53
CA TRP A 279 -28.69 22.27 3.72
C TRP A 279 -29.81 22.10 2.70
N THR A 280 -30.64 23.13 2.55
CA THR A 280 -31.76 23.11 1.60
C THR A 280 -31.30 23.02 0.15
N ARG A 281 -30.25 23.79 -0.20
CA ARG A 281 -29.69 23.80 -1.56
C ARG A 281 -29.15 22.44 -2.00
N HIS A 282 -28.61 21.67 -1.05
CA HIS A 282 -28.05 20.35 -1.32
C HIS A 282 -28.97 19.20 -0.88
N SER A 283 -30.24 19.51 -0.55
CA SER A 283 -31.26 18.52 -0.13
C SER A 283 -30.81 17.59 1.00
N GLY A 284 -30.02 18.11 1.94
CA GLY A 284 -29.47 17.32 3.07
C GLY A 284 -28.49 16.22 2.68
N SER A 285 -28.03 16.19 1.43
CA SER A 285 -27.10 15.15 0.95
C SER A 285 -25.70 15.36 1.50
N SER A 286 -25.26 14.47 2.39
CA SER A 286 -23.91 14.50 2.98
C SER A 286 -22.78 14.52 1.93
N THR A 287 -22.93 13.78 0.84
CA THR A 287 -21.96 13.75 -0.26
C THR A 287 -21.84 15.09 -0.98
N LYS A 288 -22.99 15.75 -1.23
CA LYS A 288 -23.00 17.07 -1.89
C LYS A 288 -22.47 18.16 -0.96
N LEU A 289 -22.82 18.14 0.31
CA LEU A 289 -22.35 19.06 1.34
C LEU A 289 -20.83 18.91 1.57
N LEU A 290 -20.30 17.67 1.65
CA LEU A 290 -18.86 17.43 1.74
C LEU A 290 -18.10 17.91 0.49
N ARG A 291 -18.70 17.79 -0.70
CA ARG A 291 -18.11 18.32 -1.93
C ARG A 291 -18.08 19.84 -1.85
N TYR A 292 -19.16 20.49 -1.48
CA TYR A 292 -19.22 21.93 -1.29
C TYR A 292 -18.12 22.42 -0.34
N LEU A 293 -17.97 21.84 0.86
CA LEU A 293 -16.92 22.18 1.81
C LEU A 293 -15.47 21.98 1.30
N ARG A 294 -15.29 21.20 0.25
CA ARG A 294 -13.95 20.94 -0.32
C ARG A 294 -13.63 21.82 -1.50
N ASP A 295 -14.63 22.31 -2.20
CA ASP A 295 -14.49 23.00 -3.46
C ASP A 295 -14.56 24.53 -3.29
N GLU A 296 -15.06 25.02 -2.15
CA GLU A 296 -15.10 26.43 -1.71
C GLU A 296 -14.28 26.68 -0.44
#